data_33bd6fa4a671d8441ae66a270bd1a686
#
_entry.id   33bd6fa4a671d8441ae66a270bd1a686
#
_cell.length_a   1.000
_cell.length_b   1.000
_cell.length_c   1.000
_cell.angle_alpha   90.00
_cell.angle_beta   90.00
_cell.angle_gamma   90.00
#
_symmetry.space_group_name_H-M   'P 1'
#
loop_
_entity.id
_entity.type
_entity.pdbx_description
1 polymer ?
#
loop_
_entity_poly.entity_id
_entity_poly.type
_entity_poly.pdbx_seq_one_letter_code
_entity_poly.pdbx_strand_id
1 'polypeptide(L)'
;MKKRICFLILLAFNAVILYAQNDGISRNGSLNVVKKIEPPIFQVVGNVTFEDKTGNNALDANEECFITMTVKNVGMGDGYSLTGVIKAEGSTQGISFSNQQLPVIKVGETKMIKFPISSNMNTIDGNVTFSVSIDEPNGFGTEVYPIAVSTRAFISPLVKVTDYSVTGDNAGTLKKVTPFDLQILVQNVHHGIADNVTVDVQYPDGLFLLNPEVQHVTLGTMKAGNTQSIVYKFIVNNNYSATDIPIQLKLKEHYGKYAEDRTINLALNQPMAPAKIDVKLDDTQYQDIVLASLSSDVDKNIPQGAPKSGNRFAIIIGNEDYHSYQPGLNSESDVAFAVNDATTFRKYAASVLGVPEDNIAFLTNATAGQMKRQIERMVKLVNLKSNAQLYFYYAGHGFPQENTNVPYIIPVDVSAANLTYGINLYELYRTLAGTGARVTVFMDACFSGGGRDAGLLAARGVKLVPKKESLTGNLVVFSATQSDQVALPYREQYHGMFTYFLLKKMQQNPNCSYGELKDYISTEVAEQSLRVNSKEQNPDVNVSPSAISNNWQEWKFNE
;
A
#
# COMPACT_ATOMS: atom_id res chain seq x y z
N MET A 1 -17.78 38.48 44.25
CA MET A 1 -18.92 39.43 44.20
C MET A 1 -18.65 40.47 43.13
N LYS A 2 -19.28 40.40 41.98
CA LYS A 2 -19.54 41.52 41.08
C LYS A 2 -20.75 41.13 40.24
N LYS A 3 -21.80 41.88 40.34
CA LYS A 3 -23.15 41.73 39.81
C LYS A 3 -23.16 41.91 38.29
N ARG A 4 -23.81 40.99 37.59
CA ARG A 4 -24.23 41.18 36.19
C ARG A 4 -25.52 41.99 36.19
N ILE A 5 -25.52 43.12 35.50
CA ILE A 5 -26.70 43.93 35.23
C ILE A 5 -27.24 43.50 33.88
N CYS A 6 -28.43 42.88 33.87
CA CYS A 6 -29.23 42.66 32.65
C CYS A 6 -29.97 43.97 32.34
N PHE A 7 -29.76 44.52 31.14
CA PHE A 7 -30.60 45.61 30.61
C PHE A 7 -31.73 44.98 29.78
N LEU A 8 -32.94 45.02 30.35
CA LEU A 8 -34.18 44.71 29.64
C LEU A 8 -34.66 46.01 29.00
N ILE A 9 -34.68 46.13 27.68
CA ILE A 9 -35.34 47.22 26.97
C ILE A 9 -36.77 46.78 26.67
N LEU A 10 -37.71 47.38 27.37
CA LEU A 10 -39.17 47.27 27.20
C LEU A 10 -39.57 48.18 26.03
N LEU A 11 -39.91 47.65 24.86
CA LEU A 11 -40.54 48.41 23.79
C LEU A 11 -42.04 48.56 24.07
N ALA A 12 -42.46 49.73 24.41
CA ALA A 12 -43.86 50.07 24.54
C ALA A 12 -44.51 50.30 23.18
N PHE A 13 -45.49 49.49 22.84
CA PHE A 13 -46.37 49.67 21.68
C PHE A 13 -47.38 50.81 21.99
N ASN A 14 -47.24 51.90 21.30
CA ASN A 14 -48.32 52.91 21.24
C ASN A 14 -49.21 52.65 20.04
N ALA A 15 -50.39 52.07 20.28
CA ALA A 15 -51.43 51.98 19.29
C ALA A 15 -52.16 53.35 19.21
N VAL A 16 -51.98 54.07 18.13
CA VAL A 16 -52.78 55.27 17.83
C VAL A 16 -54.00 54.83 17.03
N ILE A 17 -55.15 54.89 17.64
CA ILE A 17 -56.46 54.74 16.97
C ILE A 17 -56.81 56.07 16.35
N LEU A 18 -56.80 56.19 15.03
CA LEU A 18 -57.35 57.37 14.31
C LEU A 18 -58.81 57.12 13.98
N TYR A 19 -59.67 57.93 14.60
CA TYR A 19 -61.09 58.12 14.21
C TYR A 19 -61.10 59.00 12.96
N ALA A 20 -61.58 58.51 11.85
CA ALA A 20 -61.83 59.29 10.64
C ALA A 20 -63.24 59.92 10.75
N GLN A 21 -63.33 61.22 10.87
CA GLN A 21 -64.55 61.97 10.54
C GLN A 21 -64.61 62.18 9.05
N ASN A 22 -65.75 61.80 8.48
CA ASN A 22 -66.07 61.95 7.06
C ASN A 22 -66.53 63.39 6.80
N ASP A 23 -65.67 64.25 6.26
CA ASP A 23 -66.06 65.49 5.60
C ASP A 23 -65.58 65.42 4.16
N GLY A 24 -66.53 65.34 3.26
CA GLY A 24 -66.33 65.24 1.84
C GLY A 24 -65.68 66.46 1.22
N ILE A 25 -64.34 66.30 0.90
CA ILE A 25 -63.72 67.19 -0.09
C ILE A 25 -62.78 66.23 -0.93
N SER A 26 -63.20 66.01 -2.19
CA SER A 26 -62.39 65.34 -3.16
C SER A 26 -61.11 66.11 -3.43
N ARG A 27 -59.99 65.62 -2.93
CA ARG A 27 -58.67 66.03 -3.39
C ARG A 27 -57.96 64.76 -3.92
N ASN A 28 -57.56 64.75 -5.16
CA ASN A 28 -56.66 63.76 -5.75
C ASN A 28 -55.37 63.79 -4.94
N GLY A 29 -55.30 63.00 -3.88
CA GLY A 29 -54.06 62.70 -3.16
C GLY A 29 -53.53 61.39 -3.68
N SER A 30 -52.40 61.44 -4.34
CA SER A 30 -51.65 60.21 -4.63
C SER A 30 -51.22 59.56 -3.29
N LEU A 31 -51.76 58.38 -2.99
CA LEU A 31 -51.28 57.56 -1.86
C LEU A 31 -49.93 56.98 -2.30
N ASN A 32 -48.83 57.56 -1.81
CA ASN A 32 -47.55 56.91 -1.83
C ASN A 32 -47.57 55.77 -0.81
N VAL A 33 -47.90 54.56 -1.26
CA VAL A 33 -47.71 53.36 -0.45
C VAL A 33 -46.22 53.08 -0.39
N VAL A 34 -45.58 53.59 0.66
CA VAL A 34 -44.20 53.17 0.96
C VAL A 34 -44.30 51.73 1.47
N LYS A 35 -43.96 50.79 0.65
CA LYS A 35 -43.83 49.40 1.08
C LYS A 35 -42.77 49.36 2.17
N LYS A 36 -43.15 49.04 3.40
CA LYS A 36 -42.21 48.82 4.48
C LYS A 36 -41.35 47.63 4.12
N ILE A 37 -40.10 47.87 3.80
CA ILE A 37 -39.13 46.80 3.50
C ILE A 37 -38.64 46.31 4.86
N GLU A 38 -39.03 45.11 5.22
CA GLU A 38 -38.48 44.43 6.40
C GLU A 38 -37.05 43.93 6.09
N PRO A 39 -36.10 44.07 7.04
CA PRO A 39 -34.73 43.69 6.81
C PRO A 39 -34.53 42.17 6.82
N PRO A 40 -33.57 41.63 6.07
CA PRO A 40 -33.07 40.29 6.26
C PRO A 40 -32.28 40.23 7.59
N ILE A 41 -32.22 39.06 8.20
CA ILE A 41 -31.34 38.76 9.34
C ILE A 41 -30.68 37.41 9.04
N PHE A 42 -29.38 37.41 8.90
CA PHE A 42 -28.65 36.20 8.57
C PHE A 42 -28.05 35.56 9.82
N GLN A 43 -28.37 34.29 10.02
CA GLN A 43 -27.80 33.46 11.07
C GLN A 43 -26.96 32.37 10.45
N VAL A 44 -25.69 32.23 10.87
CA VAL A 44 -24.85 31.12 10.51
C VAL A 44 -25.28 29.86 11.24
N VAL A 45 -25.53 28.79 10.50
CA VAL A 45 -26.00 27.49 11.01
C VAL A 45 -24.86 26.51 10.99
N GLY A 46 -24.50 25.99 12.16
CA GLY A 46 -23.32 25.09 12.30
C GLY A 46 -22.00 25.84 12.33
N ASN A 47 -20.93 25.15 12.00
CA ASN A 47 -19.58 25.68 11.97
C ASN A 47 -19.19 26.13 10.55
N VAL A 48 -18.36 27.17 10.46
CA VAL A 48 -17.62 27.48 9.25
C VAL A 48 -16.48 26.47 9.16
N THR A 49 -16.34 25.80 8.02
CA THR A 49 -15.36 24.71 7.83
C THR A 49 -14.41 25.01 6.67
N PHE A 50 -13.18 24.57 6.81
CA PHE A 50 -12.22 24.52 5.71
C PHE A 50 -12.27 23.11 5.10
N GLU A 51 -12.37 23.05 3.77
CA GLU A 51 -12.40 21.80 3.00
C GLU A 51 -11.21 21.80 2.03
N ASP A 52 -10.27 20.92 2.25
CA ASP A 52 -9.12 20.67 1.40
C ASP A 52 -9.29 19.35 0.64
N LYS A 53 -8.62 19.23 -0.49
CA LYS A 53 -8.70 18.05 -1.35
C LYS A 53 -7.91 16.85 -0.80
N THR A 54 -6.85 17.14 -0.07
CA THR A 54 -5.93 16.13 0.50
C THR A 54 -6.40 15.57 1.83
N GLY A 55 -7.33 16.25 2.52
CA GLY A 55 -7.87 15.86 3.82
C GLY A 55 -6.91 16.06 4.99
N ASN A 56 -5.87 16.88 4.81
CA ASN A 56 -4.84 17.12 5.82
C ASN A 56 -5.06 18.37 6.68
N ASN A 57 -6.18 19.10 6.46
CA ASN A 57 -6.54 20.37 7.07
C ASN A 57 -5.51 21.49 6.90
N ALA A 58 -4.74 21.46 5.81
CA ALA A 58 -3.80 22.49 5.42
C ALA A 58 -4.06 22.94 3.98
N LEU A 59 -3.65 24.15 3.63
CA LEU A 59 -3.63 24.63 2.25
C LEU A 59 -2.24 24.33 1.67
N ASP A 60 -2.15 23.25 0.93
CA ASP A 60 -0.91 22.85 0.27
C ASP A 60 -0.65 23.71 -0.98
N ALA A 61 0.61 23.87 -1.37
CA ALA A 61 0.94 24.56 -2.62
C ALA A 61 0.30 23.86 -3.83
N ASN A 62 -0.25 24.67 -4.77
CA ASN A 62 -0.94 24.22 -5.97
C ASN A 62 -2.24 23.43 -5.70
N GLU A 63 -2.96 23.79 -4.65
CA GLU A 63 -4.21 23.17 -4.24
C GLU A 63 -5.41 24.10 -4.38
N GLU A 64 -6.58 23.53 -4.65
CA GLU A 64 -7.89 24.22 -4.63
C GLU A 64 -8.67 23.75 -3.39
N CYS A 65 -9.06 24.71 -2.55
CA CYS A 65 -9.77 24.48 -1.31
C CYS A 65 -11.01 25.36 -1.23
N PHE A 66 -11.85 25.11 -0.24
CA PHE A 66 -13.06 25.91 0.02
C PHE A 66 -13.20 26.20 1.50
N ILE A 67 -13.70 27.41 1.83
CA ILE A 67 -14.33 27.65 3.13
C ILE A 67 -15.83 27.58 2.93
N THR A 68 -16.50 26.75 3.70
CA THR A 68 -17.94 26.51 3.61
C THR A 68 -18.65 27.13 4.81
N MET A 69 -19.65 27.98 4.53
CA MET A 69 -20.51 28.62 5.51
C MET A 69 -21.97 28.34 5.16
N THR A 70 -22.74 27.83 6.10
CA THR A 70 -24.21 27.67 5.93
C THR A 70 -24.94 28.79 6.63
N VAL A 71 -25.80 29.51 5.89
CA VAL A 71 -26.52 30.69 6.41
C VAL A 71 -28.01 30.49 6.21
N LYS A 72 -28.79 30.87 7.22
CA LYS A 72 -30.25 30.93 7.19
C LYS A 72 -30.73 32.39 7.34
N ASN A 73 -31.63 32.83 6.48
CA ASN A 73 -32.32 34.09 6.67
C ASN A 73 -33.48 33.89 7.67
N VAL A 74 -33.30 34.39 8.88
CA VAL A 74 -34.32 34.36 9.96
C VAL A 74 -35.07 35.67 10.10
N GLY A 75 -34.80 36.66 9.22
CA GLY A 75 -35.48 37.95 9.17
C GLY A 75 -36.84 37.89 8.51
N MET A 76 -37.45 39.04 8.34
CA MET A 76 -38.76 39.18 7.70
C MET A 76 -38.69 39.72 6.26
N GLY A 77 -37.49 40.06 5.78
CA GLY A 77 -37.23 40.50 4.41
C GLY A 77 -36.27 39.58 3.68
N ASP A 78 -36.38 39.54 2.34
CA ASP A 78 -35.43 38.83 1.49
C ASP A 78 -34.11 39.62 1.44
N GLY A 79 -32.98 38.89 1.41
CA GLY A 79 -31.66 39.48 1.25
C GLY A 79 -31.30 39.62 -0.22
N TYR A 80 -31.12 40.84 -0.67
CA TYR A 80 -30.75 41.18 -2.05
C TYR A 80 -29.36 41.76 -2.13
N SER A 81 -28.74 41.67 -3.31
CA SER A 81 -27.41 42.23 -3.60
C SER A 81 -26.33 41.82 -2.61
N LEU A 82 -26.40 40.59 -2.17
CA LEU A 82 -25.50 40.05 -1.17
C LEU A 82 -24.13 39.78 -1.77
N THR A 83 -23.07 40.09 -1.01
CA THR A 83 -21.68 39.78 -1.38
C THR A 83 -21.08 38.88 -0.31
N GLY A 84 -20.61 37.72 -0.73
CA GLY A 84 -19.72 36.90 0.09
C GLY A 84 -18.35 37.54 0.14
N VAL A 85 -17.93 37.97 1.32
CA VAL A 85 -16.64 38.65 1.54
C VAL A 85 -15.68 37.68 2.19
N ILE A 86 -14.47 37.60 1.61
CA ILE A 86 -13.36 36.86 2.19
C ILE A 86 -12.13 37.76 2.29
N LYS A 87 -11.47 37.75 3.45
CA LYS A 87 -10.20 38.42 3.71
C LYS A 87 -9.21 37.40 4.28
N ALA A 88 -7.92 37.67 4.15
CA ALA A 88 -6.90 36.84 4.73
C ALA A 88 -5.80 37.68 5.36
N GLU A 89 -5.26 37.19 6.49
CA GLU A 89 -4.14 37.79 7.21
C GLU A 89 -3.11 36.68 7.52
N GLY A 90 -1.82 37.03 7.55
CA GLY A 90 -0.72 36.09 7.80
C GLY A 90 0.02 35.69 6.54
N SER A 91 0.33 34.41 6.38
CA SER A 91 1.12 33.86 5.24
C SER A 91 0.26 33.74 3.98
N THR A 92 0.05 34.87 3.27
CA THR A 92 -0.81 34.94 2.07
C THR A 92 -0.05 34.79 0.74
N GLN A 93 1.27 34.59 0.77
CA GLN A 93 2.07 34.44 -0.44
C GLN A 93 1.60 33.23 -1.24
N GLY A 94 1.37 33.43 -2.54
CA GLY A 94 0.92 32.37 -3.45
C GLY A 94 -0.56 31.97 -3.30
N ILE A 95 -1.33 32.64 -2.42
CA ILE A 95 -2.74 32.32 -2.17
C ILE A 95 -3.63 33.32 -2.92
N SER A 96 -4.67 32.83 -3.57
CA SER A 96 -5.67 33.59 -4.30
C SER A 96 -7.07 33.29 -3.79
N PHE A 97 -7.83 34.32 -3.58
CA PHE A 97 -9.23 34.28 -3.16
C PHE A 97 -9.94 35.55 -3.64
N SER A 98 -11.25 35.53 -3.72
CA SER A 98 -12.01 36.69 -4.14
C SER A 98 -13.41 36.74 -3.53
N ASN A 99 -13.92 37.95 -3.36
CA ASN A 99 -15.32 38.16 -3.02
C ASN A 99 -16.21 37.67 -4.15
N GLN A 100 -17.41 37.22 -3.83
CA GLN A 100 -18.36 36.70 -4.80
C GLN A 100 -19.76 37.27 -4.60
N GLN A 101 -20.49 37.55 -5.69
CA GLN A 101 -21.88 37.91 -5.63
C GLN A 101 -22.70 36.67 -5.27
N LEU A 102 -23.59 36.83 -4.32
CA LEU A 102 -24.46 35.77 -3.85
C LEU A 102 -25.88 35.94 -4.44
N PRO A 103 -26.58 34.85 -4.70
CA PRO A 103 -27.98 34.92 -5.08
C PRO A 103 -28.83 35.42 -3.90
N VAL A 104 -30.04 35.88 -4.21
CA VAL A 104 -31.03 36.26 -3.20
C VAL A 104 -31.23 35.11 -2.23
N ILE A 105 -31.27 35.44 -0.93
CA ILE A 105 -31.61 34.49 0.14
C ILE A 105 -32.97 34.91 0.72
N LYS A 106 -34.00 34.13 0.41
CA LYS A 106 -35.37 34.44 0.80
C LYS A 106 -35.59 34.24 2.31
N VAL A 107 -36.65 34.84 2.84
CA VAL A 107 -37.09 34.62 4.22
C VAL A 107 -37.25 33.14 4.50
N GLY A 108 -36.61 32.64 5.56
CA GLY A 108 -36.62 31.24 5.99
C GLY A 108 -35.70 30.32 5.21
N GLU A 109 -35.10 30.77 4.08
CA GLU A 109 -34.20 29.96 3.26
C GLU A 109 -32.87 29.74 3.96
N THR A 110 -32.36 28.50 3.85
CA THR A 110 -30.99 28.11 4.27
C THR A 110 -30.14 27.87 3.03
N LYS A 111 -28.97 28.49 2.99
CA LYS A 111 -28.06 28.40 1.85
C LYS A 111 -26.63 28.08 2.28
N MET A 112 -26.03 27.12 1.62
CA MET A 112 -24.60 26.82 1.76
C MET A 112 -23.81 27.69 0.79
N ILE A 113 -22.81 28.40 1.31
CA ILE A 113 -21.93 29.29 0.54
C ILE A 113 -20.53 28.72 0.63
N LYS A 114 -19.90 28.55 -0.54
CA LYS A 114 -18.52 28.09 -0.65
C LYS A 114 -17.65 29.25 -1.14
N PHE A 115 -16.63 29.58 -0.37
CA PHE A 115 -15.61 30.58 -0.74
C PHE A 115 -14.42 29.84 -1.34
N PRO A 116 -14.17 29.94 -2.64
CA PRO A 116 -13.04 29.28 -3.29
C PRO A 116 -11.74 29.95 -2.88
N ILE A 117 -10.75 29.12 -2.58
CA ILE A 117 -9.38 29.50 -2.27
C ILE A 117 -8.48 28.65 -3.15
N SER A 118 -7.48 29.23 -3.78
CA SER A 118 -6.47 28.50 -4.50
C SER A 118 -5.07 28.94 -4.07
N SER A 119 -4.16 28.01 -4.07
CA SER A 119 -2.74 28.25 -3.86
C SER A 119 -1.94 27.95 -5.13
N ASN A 120 -0.75 28.45 -5.24
CA ASN A 120 0.17 28.14 -6.33
C ASN A 120 1.54 27.66 -5.79
N MET A 121 2.47 27.34 -6.69
CA MET A 121 3.81 26.83 -6.32
C MET A 121 4.65 27.77 -5.45
N ASN A 122 4.28 29.04 -5.33
CA ASN A 122 5.01 30.02 -4.50
C ASN A 122 4.44 30.11 -3.08
N THR A 123 3.50 29.27 -2.71
CA THR A 123 2.97 29.20 -1.36
C THR A 123 4.10 28.79 -0.41
N ILE A 124 4.16 29.46 0.75
CA ILE A 124 5.18 29.23 1.76
C ILE A 124 4.57 28.55 2.99
N ASP A 125 5.40 27.87 3.77
CA ASP A 125 5.00 27.34 5.07
C ASP A 125 4.59 28.45 6.01
N GLY A 126 3.51 28.25 6.76
CA GLY A 126 3.03 29.22 7.73
C GLY A 126 1.59 28.99 8.14
N ASN A 127 0.95 30.08 8.59
CA ASN A 127 -0.46 30.10 8.95
C ASN A 127 -1.13 31.31 8.32
N VAL A 128 -2.33 31.11 7.82
CA VAL A 128 -3.22 32.16 7.31
C VAL A 128 -4.53 32.11 8.07
N THR A 129 -5.05 33.27 8.45
CA THR A 129 -6.39 33.38 9.01
C THR A 129 -7.29 33.98 7.96
N PHE A 130 -8.23 33.20 7.45
CA PHE A 130 -9.30 33.70 6.60
C PHE A 130 -10.44 34.23 7.48
N SER A 131 -11.03 35.32 7.05
CA SER A 131 -12.20 35.92 7.65
C SER A 131 -13.31 35.99 6.61
N VAL A 132 -14.40 35.26 6.81
CA VAL A 132 -15.56 35.23 5.90
C VAL A 132 -16.79 35.86 6.51
N SER A 133 -17.57 36.56 5.67
CA SER A 133 -18.83 37.18 6.04
C SER A 133 -19.73 37.33 4.82
N ILE A 134 -21.00 37.65 5.06
CA ILE A 134 -21.90 38.13 4.02
C ILE A 134 -22.11 39.62 4.26
N ASP A 135 -21.84 40.42 3.25
CA ASP A 135 -22.15 41.83 3.22
C ASP A 135 -23.52 42.09 2.56
N GLU A 136 -24.35 42.90 3.20
CA GLU A 136 -25.65 43.36 2.71
C GLU A 136 -25.63 44.88 2.65
N PRO A 137 -26.07 45.52 1.54
CA PRO A 137 -25.86 46.96 1.30
C PRO A 137 -26.41 47.91 2.38
N ASN A 138 -27.40 47.49 3.17
CA ASN A 138 -27.98 48.28 4.24
C ASN A 138 -27.44 47.94 5.64
N GLY A 139 -26.41 47.09 5.70
CA GLY A 139 -25.74 46.72 6.95
C GLY A 139 -26.36 45.54 7.72
N PHE A 140 -27.22 44.76 7.09
CA PHE A 140 -27.85 43.56 7.68
C PHE A 140 -27.10 42.26 7.30
N GLY A 141 -25.81 42.34 7.05
CA GLY A 141 -24.93 41.19 6.76
C GLY A 141 -24.70 40.27 7.98
N THR A 142 -23.77 39.35 7.84
CA THR A 142 -23.35 38.47 8.94
C THR A 142 -22.22 39.11 9.76
N GLU A 143 -22.00 38.60 10.96
CA GLU A 143 -20.71 38.78 11.64
C GLU A 143 -19.58 38.17 10.83
N VAL A 144 -18.34 38.53 11.17
CA VAL A 144 -17.12 37.99 10.54
C VAL A 144 -16.70 36.72 11.26
N TYR A 145 -16.47 35.65 10.50
CA TYR A 145 -16.08 34.34 11.02
C TYR A 145 -14.62 34.06 10.64
N PRO A 146 -13.69 34.11 11.61
CA PRO A 146 -12.29 33.77 11.36
C PRO A 146 -12.09 32.23 11.34
N ILE A 147 -11.26 31.77 10.43
CA ILE A 147 -10.79 30.38 10.35
C ILE A 147 -9.28 30.36 10.10
N ALA A 148 -8.53 29.74 11.00
CA ALA A 148 -7.09 29.60 10.87
C ALA A 148 -6.76 28.32 10.10
N VAL A 149 -5.90 28.43 9.09
CA VAL A 149 -5.46 27.35 8.21
C VAL A 149 -3.94 27.37 8.13
N SER A 150 -3.30 26.22 8.28
CA SER A 150 -1.86 26.09 8.02
C SER A 150 -1.61 26.06 6.52
N THR A 151 -0.52 26.70 6.08
CA THR A 151 -0.07 26.67 4.69
C THR A 151 1.19 25.85 4.55
N ARG A 152 1.35 25.14 3.43
CA ARG A 152 2.52 24.30 3.15
C ARG A 152 3.14 24.63 1.81
N ALA A 153 4.44 24.82 1.83
CA ALA A 153 5.22 25.04 0.61
C ALA A 153 5.21 23.81 -0.29
N PHE A 154 5.42 24.05 -1.59
CA PHE A 154 5.59 22.96 -2.54
C PHE A 154 6.88 22.20 -2.24
N ILE A 155 6.74 20.91 -2.03
CA ILE A 155 7.85 19.96 -1.94
C ILE A 155 7.85 19.15 -3.23
N SER A 156 8.92 19.24 -4.01
CA SER A 156 9.01 18.53 -5.29
C SER A 156 9.11 17.01 -5.08
N PRO A 157 8.34 16.19 -5.83
CA PRO A 157 8.66 14.78 -5.98
C PRO A 157 9.88 14.59 -6.88
N LEU A 158 10.38 13.36 -6.98
CA LEU A 158 11.29 12.94 -8.04
C LEU A 158 11.13 11.45 -8.28
N VAL A 159 10.56 11.08 -9.41
CA VAL A 159 10.30 9.68 -9.75
C VAL A 159 11.41 9.14 -10.65
N LYS A 160 12.03 8.05 -10.23
CA LYS A 160 13.13 7.39 -10.96
C LYS A 160 12.96 5.88 -10.97
N VAL A 161 13.60 5.23 -11.94
CA VAL A 161 13.90 3.79 -11.85
C VAL A 161 15.13 3.62 -10.98
N THR A 162 14.96 3.14 -9.76
CA THR A 162 16.05 3.01 -8.76
C THR A 162 16.80 1.70 -8.91
N ASP A 163 16.17 0.65 -9.44
CA ASP A 163 16.82 -0.64 -9.66
C ASP A 163 16.11 -1.42 -10.78
N TYR A 164 16.80 -2.43 -11.32
CA TYR A 164 16.21 -3.41 -12.22
C TYR A 164 16.90 -4.76 -12.08
N SER A 165 16.20 -5.81 -12.42
CA SER A 165 16.75 -7.16 -12.55
C SER A 165 16.29 -7.80 -13.85
N VAL A 166 17.07 -8.75 -14.33
CA VAL A 166 16.74 -9.53 -15.52
C VAL A 166 16.88 -11.00 -15.20
N THR A 167 15.83 -11.76 -15.50
CA THR A 167 15.84 -13.21 -15.36
C THR A 167 15.94 -13.81 -16.76
N GLY A 168 17.10 -14.39 -17.08
CA GLY A 168 17.34 -15.12 -18.31
C GLY A 168 17.19 -16.63 -18.14
N ASP A 169 17.86 -17.37 -18.98
CA ASP A 169 17.96 -18.82 -18.84
C ASP A 169 18.69 -19.23 -17.54
N ASN A 170 18.78 -20.54 -17.28
CA ASN A 170 19.42 -21.08 -16.06
C ASN A 170 20.88 -20.64 -15.85
N ALA A 171 21.51 -20.01 -16.83
CA ALA A 171 22.87 -19.47 -16.77
C ALA A 171 22.93 -17.95 -16.61
N GLY A 172 21.79 -17.25 -16.48
CA GLY A 172 21.73 -15.79 -16.39
C GLY A 172 22.13 -15.08 -17.68
N THR A 173 22.08 -15.77 -18.83
CA THR A 173 22.46 -15.25 -20.14
C THR A 173 21.23 -15.00 -20.98
N LEU A 174 21.10 -13.82 -21.58
CA LEU A 174 20.03 -13.51 -22.54
C LEU A 174 20.35 -14.15 -23.88
N LYS A 175 19.43 -14.96 -24.40
CA LYS A 175 19.53 -15.62 -25.69
C LYS A 175 18.37 -15.24 -26.60
N LYS A 176 18.63 -15.25 -27.92
CA LYS A 176 17.57 -15.10 -28.91
C LYS A 176 16.56 -16.26 -28.79
N VAL A 177 15.32 -15.99 -29.12
CA VAL A 177 14.19 -16.95 -29.10
C VAL A 177 13.94 -17.59 -27.71
N THR A 178 14.52 -17.03 -26.67
CA THR A 178 14.28 -17.42 -25.28
C THR A 178 13.62 -16.26 -24.55
N PRO A 179 12.44 -16.45 -23.96
CA PRO A 179 11.80 -15.41 -23.14
C PRO A 179 12.65 -15.04 -21.93
N PHE A 180 12.61 -13.75 -21.58
CA PHE A 180 13.22 -13.24 -20.34
C PHE A 180 12.33 -12.18 -19.72
N ASP A 181 12.47 -11.99 -18.42
CA ASP A 181 11.76 -10.95 -17.67
C ASP A 181 12.74 -9.83 -17.33
N LEU A 182 12.32 -8.59 -17.57
CA LEU A 182 12.94 -7.38 -17.05
C LEU A 182 12.02 -6.81 -15.96
N GLN A 183 12.43 -6.95 -14.72
CA GLN A 183 11.77 -6.32 -13.60
C GLN A 183 12.44 -4.98 -13.32
N ILE A 184 11.65 -3.91 -13.22
CA ILE A 184 12.11 -2.58 -12.83
C ILE A 184 11.49 -2.17 -11.51
N LEU A 185 12.19 -1.32 -10.78
CA LEU A 185 11.72 -0.68 -9.57
C LEU A 185 11.64 0.82 -9.78
N VAL A 186 10.43 1.35 -9.68
CA VAL A 186 10.16 2.79 -9.74
C VAL A 186 9.98 3.31 -8.33
N GLN A 187 10.64 4.40 -7.96
CA GLN A 187 10.54 5.03 -6.65
C GLN A 187 10.40 6.55 -6.77
N ASN A 188 9.59 7.13 -5.90
CA ASN A 188 9.65 8.57 -5.63
C ASN A 188 10.74 8.82 -4.58
N VAL A 189 11.88 9.34 -5.03
CA VAL A 189 13.09 9.53 -4.20
C VAL A 189 13.16 10.86 -3.49
N HIS A 190 12.14 11.73 -3.65
CA HIS A 190 12.00 13.00 -2.93
C HIS A 190 10.79 12.98 -1.98
N HIS A 191 10.65 14.05 -1.18
CA HIS A 191 9.65 14.16 -0.13
C HIS A 191 8.28 14.65 -0.61
N GLY A 192 8.18 15.21 -1.83
CA GLY A 192 6.91 15.61 -2.42
C GLY A 192 6.09 14.41 -2.91
N ILE A 193 4.78 14.63 -3.07
CA ILE A 193 3.87 13.63 -3.64
C ILE A 193 3.92 13.73 -5.17
N ALA A 194 4.18 12.62 -5.85
CA ALA A 194 4.09 12.50 -7.30
C ALA A 194 2.72 11.96 -7.69
N ASP A 195 1.91 12.77 -8.36
CA ASP A 195 0.59 12.35 -8.84
C ASP A 195 0.63 11.96 -10.33
N ASN A 196 -0.32 11.11 -10.74
CA ASN A 196 -0.48 10.65 -12.12
C ASN A 196 0.82 10.08 -12.71
N VAL A 197 1.56 9.32 -11.92
CA VAL A 197 2.79 8.69 -12.38
C VAL A 197 2.47 7.63 -13.42
N THR A 198 3.15 7.71 -14.58
CA THR A 198 3.05 6.72 -15.65
C THR A 198 4.42 6.29 -16.13
N VAL A 199 4.50 5.06 -16.65
CA VAL A 199 5.71 4.49 -17.23
C VAL A 199 5.36 3.91 -18.59
N ASP A 200 6.07 4.36 -19.63
CA ASP A 200 5.99 3.84 -20.99
C ASP A 200 7.30 3.13 -21.33
N VAL A 201 7.23 1.88 -21.80
CA VAL A 201 8.40 1.16 -22.28
C VAL A 201 8.52 1.28 -23.79
N GLN A 202 9.72 1.63 -24.26
CA GLN A 202 10.10 1.66 -25.66
C GLN A 202 11.28 0.72 -25.91
N TYR A 203 11.22 -0.05 -26.96
CA TYR A 203 12.21 -1.08 -27.27
C TYR A 203 12.44 -1.19 -28.78
N PRO A 204 13.62 -1.71 -29.23
CA PRO A 204 13.97 -1.75 -30.64
C PRO A 204 13.20 -2.81 -31.43
N ASP A 205 13.15 -2.64 -32.74
CA ASP A 205 12.62 -3.64 -33.66
C ASP A 205 13.34 -4.99 -33.49
N GLY A 206 12.58 -6.07 -33.49
CA GLY A 206 13.10 -7.43 -33.27
C GLY A 206 13.14 -7.86 -31.81
N LEU A 207 12.79 -6.98 -30.87
CA LEU A 207 12.39 -7.32 -29.52
C LEU A 207 10.86 -7.28 -29.43
N PHE A 208 10.24 -8.26 -28.85
CA PHE A 208 8.78 -8.36 -28.68
C PHE A 208 8.40 -8.40 -27.22
N LEU A 209 7.46 -7.58 -26.81
CA LEU A 209 6.86 -7.62 -25.49
C LEU A 209 5.75 -8.67 -25.49
N LEU A 210 5.86 -9.66 -24.60
CA LEU A 210 4.93 -10.78 -24.50
C LEU A 210 3.70 -10.47 -23.65
N ASN A 211 3.80 -9.43 -22.81
CA ASN A 211 2.71 -8.92 -21.98
C ASN A 211 2.41 -7.43 -22.34
N PRO A 212 1.76 -7.19 -23.50
CA PRO A 212 1.58 -5.83 -24.03
C PRO A 212 0.72 -4.91 -23.14
N GLU A 213 -0.04 -5.45 -22.21
CA GLU A 213 -0.83 -4.71 -21.21
C GLU A 213 0.02 -3.84 -20.29
N VAL A 214 1.30 -4.17 -20.09
CA VAL A 214 2.24 -3.36 -19.31
C VAL A 214 3.09 -2.41 -20.16
N GLN A 215 2.82 -2.27 -21.46
CA GLN A 215 3.54 -1.32 -22.30
C GLN A 215 3.36 0.13 -21.83
N HIS A 216 2.18 0.44 -21.32
CA HIS A 216 1.84 1.69 -20.65
C HIS A 216 1.25 1.38 -19.29
N VAL A 217 1.95 1.71 -18.21
CA VAL A 217 1.53 1.44 -16.84
C VAL A 217 1.21 2.75 -16.13
N THR A 218 0.04 2.83 -15.50
CA THR A 218 -0.33 3.93 -14.63
C THR A 218 -0.08 3.50 -13.17
N LEU A 219 0.88 4.14 -12.52
CA LEU A 219 1.22 3.88 -11.11
C LEU A 219 0.39 4.75 -10.15
N GLY A 220 -0.29 5.79 -10.68
CA GLY A 220 -1.12 6.69 -9.86
C GLY A 220 -0.30 7.62 -8.98
N THR A 221 -0.71 7.76 -7.71
CA THR A 221 -0.04 8.64 -6.74
C THR A 221 1.05 7.90 -5.98
N MET A 222 2.27 8.45 -6.00
CA MET A 222 3.42 7.92 -5.26
C MET A 222 3.85 8.92 -4.17
N LYS A 223 3.65 8.58 -2.92
CA LYS A 223 4.14 9.37 -1.77
C LYS A 223 5.67 9.28 -1.67
N ALA A 224 6.26 10.15 -0.86
CA ALA A 224 7.69 10.12 -0.56
C ALA A 224 8.16 8.71 -0.17
N GLY A 225 9.23 8.22 -0.80
CA GLY A 225 9.80 6.90 -0.57
C GLY A 225 9.02 5.73 -1.18
N ASN A 226 7.78 5.91 -1.63
CA ASN A 226 6.97 4.83 -2.19
C ASN A 226 7.62 4.22 -3.43
N THR A 227 7.51 2.89 -3.53
CA THR A 227 8.07 2.08 -4.62
C THR A 227 6.98 1.26 -5.29
N GLN A 228 7.14 1.01 -6.57
CA GLN A 228 6.33 0.07 -7.33
C GLN A 228 7.21 -0.70 -8.32
N SER A 229 6.95 -1.99 -8.52
CA SER A 229 7.68 -2.81 -9.49
C SER A 229 6.82 -3.11 -10.71
N ILE A 230 7.46 -3.15 -11.87
CA ILE A 230 6.84 -3.54 -13.14
C ILE A 230 7.69 -4.66 -13.73
N VAL A 231 7.04 -5.70 -14.27
CA VAL A 231 7.72 -6.81 -14.95
C VAL A 231 7.32 -6.79 -16.41
N TYR A 232 8.32 -6.65 -17.27
CA TYR A 232 8.19 -6.76 -18.72
C TYR A 232 8.70 -8.12 -19.17
N LYS A 233 7.88 -8.87 -19.90
CA LYS A 233 8.27 -10.17 -20.48
C LYS A 233 8.64 -9.98 -21.94
N PHE A 234 9.89 -10.22 -22.29
CA PHE A 234 10.41 -10.02 -23.63
C PHE A 234 10.89 -11.30 -24.29
N ILE A 235 10.91 -11.30 -25.62
CA ILE A 235 11.60 -12.28 -26.45
C ILE A 235 12.32 -11.59 -27.60
N VAL A 236 13.58 -11.99 -27.84
CA VAL A 236 14.39 -11.47 -28.95
C VAL A 236 14.20 -12.33 -30.16
N ASN A 237 13.91 -11.72 -31.31
CA ASN A 237 13.82 -12.43 -32.60
C ASN A 237 15.19 -12.95 -33.05
N ASN A 238 15.16 -14.03 -33.79
CA ASN A 238 16.37 -14.63 -34.35
C ASN A 238 17.12 -13.68 -35.32
N ASN A 239 16.40 -12.81 -36.00
CA ASN A 239 16.93 -11.81 -36.95
C ASN A 239 17.49 -10.54 -36.30
N TYR A 240 17.40 -10.40 -34.99
CA TYR A 240 17.97 -9.26 -34.30
C TYR A 240 19.49 -9.24 -34.47
N SER A 241 20.05 -8.19 -35.07
CA SER A 241 21.46 -8.16 -35.49
C SER A 241 22.40 -7.48 -34.49
N ALA A 242 21.87 -6.64 -33.59
CA ALA A 242 22.69 -5.96 -32.60
C ALA A 242 23.08 -6.87 -31.42
N THR A 243 24.18 -6.54 -30.77
CA THR A 243 24.66 -7.20 -29.54
C THR A 243 24.00 -6.70 -28.30
N ASP A 244 23.50 -5.46 -28.33
CA ASP A 244 22.89 -4.77 -27.21
C ASP A 244 21.41 -4.51 -27.47
N ILE A 245 20.60 -4.59 -26.42
CA ILE A 245 19.16 -4.34 -26.46
C ILE A 245 18.89 -3.09 -25.61
N PRO A 246 18.74 -1.91 -26.21
CA PRO A 246 18.37 -0.69 -25.47
C PRO A 246 16.87 -0.70 -25.19
N ILE A 247 16.50 -0.71 -23.92
CA ILE A 247 15.12 -0.56 -23.46
C ILE A 247 15.00 0.80 -22.81
N GLN A 248 14.13 1.65 -23.35
CA GLN A 248 13.90 2.98 -22.82
C GLN A 248 12.63 3.01 -21.98
N LEU A 249 12.74 3.53 -20.78
CA LEU A 249 11.63 3.72 -19.83
C LEU A 249 11.36 5.22 -19.76
N LYS A 250 10.19 5.62 -20.21
CA LYS A 250 9.71 7.01 -20.21
C LYS A 250 8.80 7.21 -19.01
N LEU A 251 9.25 8.00 -18.06
CA LEU A 251 8.51 8.28 -16.84
C LEU A 251 7.88 9.67 -16.92
N LYS A 252 6.63 9.78 -16.46
CA LYS A 252 5.92 11.07 -16.37
C LYS A 252 5.19 11.15 -15.04
N GLU A 253 5.02 12.35 -14.55
CA GLU A 253 4.18 12.70 -13.41
C GLU A 253 3.36 13.96 -13.76
N HIS A 254 2.47 14.37 -12.88
CA HIS A 254 1.50 15.46 -13.12
C HIS A 254 2.12 16.75 -13.65
N TYR A 255 3.27 17.17 -13.15
CA TYR A 255 3.93 18.42 -13.54
C TYR A 255 4.82 18.29 -14.78
N GLY A 256 5.17 17.05 -15.18
CA GLY A 256 6.06 16.76 -16.32
C GLY A 256 7.51 17.22 -16.14
N LYS A 257 7.97 17.40 -14.89
CA LYS A 257 9.31 17.93 -14.56
C LYS A 257 10.07 17.09 -13.56
N TYR A 258 9.37 16.26 -12.79
CA TYR A 258 9.92 15.57 -11.65
C TYR A 258 9.91 14.04 -11.85
N ALA A 259 10.12 13.61 -13.07
CA ALA A 259 10.33 12.22 -13.43
C ALA A 259 11.54 12.11 -14.38
N GLU A 260 12.40 11.13 -14.14
CA GLU A 260 13.60 10.89 -14.95
C GLU A 260 13.45 9.63 -15.78
N ASP A 261 13.63 9.78 -17.10
CA ASP A 261 13.70 8.68 -18.05
C ASP A 261 14.94 7.81 -17.79
N ARG A 262 14.83 6.51 -18.09
CA ARG A 262 15.94 5.57 -17.96
C ARG A 262 16.10 4.72 -19.20
N THR A 263 17.34 4.57 -19.69
CA THR A 263 17.68 3.56 -20.69
C THR A 263 18.46 2.43 -20.04
N ILE A 264 18.00 1.20 -20.22
CA ILE A 264 18.65 -0.03 -19.77
C ILE A 264 19.21 -0.73 -21.01
N ASN A 265 20.52 -0.91 -21.08
CA ASN A 265 21.18 -1.63 -22.14
C ASN A 265 21.48 -3.07 -21.70
N LEU A 266 20.83 -4.03 -22.32
CA LEU A 266 21.01 -5.45 -22.04
C LEU A 266 21.92 -6.08 -23.11
N ALA A 267 22.90 -6.90 -22.69
CA ALA A 267 23.80 -7.57 -23.61
C ALA A 267 23.28 -8.98 -23.95
N LEU A 268 23.29 -9.33 -25.25
CA LEU A 268 22.99 -10.69 -25.72
C LEU A 268 24.20 -11.60 -25.61
N ASN A 269 23.97 -12.87 -25.24
CA ASN A 269 24.97 -13.94 -25.19
C ASN A 269 26.17 -13.66 -24.26
N GLN A 270 26.00 -12.76 -23.28
CA GLN A 270 27.01 -12.50 -22.27
C GLN A 270 26.41 -12.71 -20.87
N PRO A 271 27.20 -13.17 -19.90
CA PRO A 271 26.77 -13.23 -18.52
C PRO A 271 26.43 -11.81 -18.05
N MET A 272 25.25 -11.62 -17.52
CA MET A 272 24.86 -10.31 -17.01
C MET A 272 25.59 -10.03 -15.69
N ALA A 273 26.36 -8.96 -15.67
CA ALA A 273 26.85 -8.39 -14.42
C ALA A 273 25.67 -7.76 -13.65
N PRO A 274 25.60 -7.92 -12.32
CA PRO A 274 24.60 -7.20 -11.53
C PRO A 274 24.78 -5.70 -11.78
N ALA A 275 23.71 -5.06 -12.23
CA ALA A 275 23.72 -3.63 -12.51
C ALA A 275 23.97 -2.85 -11.23
N LYS A 276 25.03 -2.06 -11.20
CA LYS A 276 25.28 -1.10 -10.15
C LYS A 276 24.59 0.20 -10.55
N ILE A 277 23.48 0.52 -9.89
CA ILE A 277 22.77 1.76 -10.14
C ILE A 277 23.33 2.82 -9.19
N ASP A 278 24.11 3.76 -9.71
CA ASP A 278 24.52 4.95 -9.00
C ASP A 278 23.43 6.02 -9.17
N VAL A 279 22.51 6.09 -8.22
CA VAL A 279 21.57 7.21 -8.13
C VAL A 279 22.28 8.32 -7.34
N LYS A 280 22.67 9.39 -8.03
CA LYS A 280 23.13 10.61 -7.37
C LYS A 280 21.90 11.34 -6.85
N LEU A 281 21.77 11.42 -5.52
CA LEU A 281 20.83 12.31 -4.87
C LEU A 281 21.45 13.73 -4.92
N ASP A 282 20.86 14.62 -5.70
CA ASP A 282 21.38 15.98 -5.89
C ASP A 282 20.95 16.96 -4.76
N ASP A 283 20.23 16.48 -3.75
CA ASP A 283 19.69 17.34 -2.70
C ASP A 283 20.19 16.95 -1.31
N THR A 284 21.08 17.77 -0.78
CA THR A 284 21.68 17.59 0.56
C THR A 284 20.73 17.88 1.72
N GLN A 285 19.52 18.36 1.45
CA GLN A 285 18.53 18.70 2.48
C GLN A 285 17.59 17.53 2.88
N TYR A 286 17.60 16.42 2.13
CA TYR A 286 16.65 15.33 2.30
C TYR A 286 17.34 13.97 2.35
N GLN A 287 18.18 13.75 3.38
CA GLN A 287 18.99 12.52 3.50
C GLN A 287 18.23 11.28 4.00
N ASP A 288 16.93 11.38 4.31
CA ASP A 288 16.20 10.33 5.01
C ASP A 288 15.49 9.30 4.09
N ILE A 289 15.44 9.50 2.78
CA ILE A 289 14.86 8.52 1.86
C ILE A 289 15.95 7.54 1.40
N VAL A 290 15.87 6.33 1.91
CA VAL A 290 16.75 5.23 1.46
C VAL A 290 16.32 4.78 0.07
N LEU A 291 17.28 4.68 -0.85
CA LEU A 291 17.00 4.15 -2.18
C LEU A 291 16.61 2.69 -2.07
N ALA A 292 15.44 2.38 -2.59
CA ALA A 292 14.96 1.01 -2.66
C ALA A 292 15.74 0.22 -3.72
N SER A 293 15.95 -1.03 -3.45
CA SER A 293 16.62 -1.99 -4.32
C SER A 293 15.76 -3.24 -4.47
N LEU A 294 15.79 -3.85 -5.64
CA LEU A 294 15.15 -5.14 -5.89
C LEU A 294 15.86 -6.31 -5.17
N SER A 295 16.99 -6.05 -4.55
CA SER A 295 17.71 -7.02 -3.74
C SER A 295 17.87 -6.52 -2.32
N SER A 296 17.50 -7.36 -1.39
CA SER A 296 17.72 -7.16 0.04
C SER A 296 19.18 -7.43 0.43
N ASP A 297 19.53 -7.07 1.65
CA ASP A 297 20.81 -7.43 2.24
C ASP A 297 20.92 -8.95 2.48
N VAL A 298 19.79 -9.64 2.71
CA VAL A 298 19.74 -11.11 2.84
C VAL A 298 19.94 -11.84 1.50
N ASP A 299 19.79 -11.18 0.36
CA ASP A 299 20.08 -11.72 -0.97
C ASP A 299 21.57 -11.74 -1.27
N LYS A 300 22.36 -10.98 -0.50
CA LYS A 300 23.79 -10.75 -0.68
C LYS A 300 24.57 -11.37 0.47
N ASN A 301 25.84 -11.71 0.21
CA ASN A 301 26.74 -12.23 1.25
C ASN A 301 26.15 -13.43 2.02
N ILE A 302 25.42 -14.31 1.32
CA ILE A 302 24.84 -15.52 1.91
C ILE A 302 25.98 -16.38 2.46
N PRO A 303 25.93 -16.80 3.74
CA PRO A 303 26.96 -17.63 4.32
C PRO A 303 27.19 -18.90 3.52
N GLN A 304 28.46 -19.24 3.31
CA GLN A 304 28.89 -20.40 2.53
C GLN A 304 29.61 -21.40 3.44
N GLY A 305 29.74 -22.64 2.98
CA GLY A 305 30.60 -23.62 3.61
C GLY A 305 29.89 -24.60 4.55
N ALA A 306 28.55 -24.61 4.63
CA ALA A 306 27.87 -25.69 5.33
C ALA A 306 28.17 -27.05 4.69
N PRO A 307 28.55 -28.08 5.47
CA PRO A 307 28.80 -29.41 4.93
C PRO A 307 27.54 -29.97 4.26
N LYS A 308 27.61 -30.31 2.98
CA LYS A 308 26.49 -30.94 2.27
C LYS A 308 26.30 -32.37 2.75
N SER A 309 25.07 -32.77 3.04
CA SER A 309 24.71 -34.12 3.44
C SER A 309 23.68 -34.72 2.49
N GLY A 310 23.97 -35.92 1.95
CA GLY A 310 23.02 -36.66 1.14
C GLY A 310 21.76 -37.13 1.85
N ASN A 311 21.68 -36.90 3.18
CA ASN A 311 20.50 -37.18 4.01
C ASN A 311 19.64 -35.91 4.25
N ARG A 312 20.01 -34.74 3.70
CA ARG A 312 19.24 -33.50 3.79
C ARG A 312 18.47 -33.25 2.50
N PHE A 313 17.22 -32.89 2.66
CA PHE A 313 16.27 -32.68 1.56
C PHE A 313 15.50 -31.39 1.79
N ALA A 314 15.08 -30.73 0.71
CA ALA A 314 14.23 -29.56 0.78
C ALA A 314 13.12 -29.58 -0.28
N ILE A 315 11.93 -29.16 0.12
CA ILE A 315 10.80 -28.82 -0.76
C ILE A 315 10.56 -27.34 -0.57
N ILE A 316 10.71 -26.55 -1.63
CA ILE A 316 10.66 -25.09 -1.58
C ILE A 316 9.68 -24.61 -2.64
N ILE A 317 8.63 -23.91 -2.20
CA ILE A 317 7.52 -23.49 -3.05
C ILE A 317 7.26 -22.00 -2.81
N GLY A 318 7.26 -21.20 -3.89
CA GLY A 318 6.86 -19.80 -3.90
C GLY A 318 5.73 -19.58 -4.90
N ASN A 319 4.53 -19.34 -4.41
CA ASN A 319 3.35 -19.07 -5.22
C ASN A 319 2.99 -17.59 -5.10
N GLU A 320 3.25 -16.82 -6.15
CA GLU A 320 3.05 -15.38 -6.22
C GLU A 320 1.90 -15.00 -7.15
N ASP A 321 1.96 -15.44 -8.41
CA ASP A 321 1.08 -15.05 -9.50
C ASP A 321 -0.18 -15.94 -9.54
N TYR A 322 -1.24 -15.49 -8.89
CA TYR A 322 -2.55 -16.20 -8.90
C TYR A 322 -3.46 -15.67 -10.00
N HIS A 323 -3.39 -14.38 -10.32
CA HIS A 323 -4.29 -13.77 -11.29
C HIS A 323 -4.09 -14.29 -12.71
N SER A 324 -2.86 -14.63 -13.11
CA SER A 324 -2.58 -15.20 -14.44
C SER A 324 -3.10 -16.63 -14.62
N TYR A 325 -3.36 -17.35 -13.52
CA TYR A 325 -3.83 -18.73 -13.53
C TYR A 325 -5.32 -18.89 -13.28
N GLN A 326 -5.98 -17.86 -12.74
CA GLN A 326 -7.39 -17.92 -12.36
C GLN A 326 -8.20 -16.80 -13.01
N PRO A 327 -9.06 -17.09 -14.00
CA PRO A 327 -9.94 -16.09 -14.61
C PRO A 327 -10.78 -15.37 -13.55
N GLY A 328 -10.82 -14.03 -13.60
CA GLY A 328 -11.60 -13.20 -12.69
C GLY A 328 -10.86 -12.71 -11.45
N LEU A 329 -9.62 -13.11 -11.25
CA LEU A 329 -8.73 -12.47 -10.29
C LEU A 329 -7.97 -11.30 -10.95
N ASN A 330 -7.57 -10.32 -10.13
CA ASN A 330 -6.69 -9.22 -10.51
C ASN A 330 -5.35 -9.34 -9.76
N SER A 331 -4.39 -8.47 -10.06
CA SER A 331 -3.06 -8.48 -9.44
C SER A 331 -3.06 -8.23 -7.90
N GLU A 332 -4.17 -7.71 -7.34
CA GLU A 332 -4.33 -7.60 -5.89
C GLU A 332 -4.46 -8.97 -5.20
N SER A 333 -4.75 -10.01 -5.99
CA SER A 333 -4.81 -11.39 -5.50
C SER A 333 -3.45 -12.08 -5.45
N ASP A 334 -2.40 -11.44 -5.93
CA ASP A 334 -1.05 -12.00 -5.91
C ASP A 334 -0.41 -11.87 -4.52
N VAL A 335 0.56 -12.75 -4.25
CA VAL A 335 1.33 -12.71 -3.00
C VAL A 335 2.69 -12.11 -3.27
N ALA A 336 2.79 -10.80 -3.05
CA ALA A 336 4.02 -10.07 -3.32
C ALA A 336 5.25 -10.74 -2.71
N PHE A 337 6.29 -10.90 -3.54
CA PHE A 337 7.61 -11.43 -3.19
C PHE A 337 7.70 -12.94 -2.86
N ALA A 338 6.63 -13.72 -3.01
CA ALA A 338 6.67 -15.15 -2.68
C ALA A 338 7.67 -15.94 -3.56
N VAL A 339 7.84 -15.53 -4.82
CA VAL A 339 8.85 -16.12 -5.74
C VAL A 339 10.26 -15.72 -5.31
N ASN A 340 10.50 -14.46 -4.95
CA ASN A 340 11.79 -13.99 -4.44
C ASN A 340 12.15 -14.68 -3.13
N ASP A 341 11.20 -14.78 -2.21
CA ASP A 341 11.32 -15.48 -0.93
C ASP A 341 11.82 -16.91 -1.13
N ALA A 342 11.13 -17.68 -1.98
CA ALA A 342 11.47 -19.06 -2.27
C ALA A 342 12.83 -19.18 -2.99
N THR A 343 13.12 -18.26 -3.92
CA THR A 343 14.38 -18.24 -4.67
C THR A 343 15.57 -17.99 -3.74
N THR A 344 15.44 -17.04 -2.83
CA THR A 344 16.50 -16.74 -1.86
C THR A 344 16.61 -17.84 -0.82
N PHE A 345 15.47 -18.36 -0.31
CA PHE A 345 15.51 -19.50 0.61
C PHE A 345 16.20 -20.73 0.00
N ARG A 346 16.03 -21.02 -1.31
CA ARG A 346 16.77 -22.08 -2.01
C ARG A 346 18.28 -21.91 -1.88
N LYS A 347 18.79 -20.69 -2.04
CA LYS A 347 20.23 -20.41 -1.89
C LYS A 347 20.70 -20.71 -0.47
N TYR A 348 19.91 -20.31 0.55
CA TYR A 348 20.21 -20.64 1.96
C TYR A 348 20.10 -22.15 2.23
N ALA A 349 19.12 -22.82 1.64
CA ALA A 349 19.00 -24.27 1.77
C ALA A 349 20.27 -25.00 1.28
N ALA A 350 20.81 -24.57 0.16
CA ALA A 350 22.03 -25.16 -0.39
C ALA A 350 23.30 -24.78 0.40
N SER A 351 23.42 -23.53 0.86
CA SER A 351 24.67 -23.00 1.43
C SER A 351 24.72 -23.02 2.96
N VAL A 352 23.59 -22.83 3.64
CA VAL A 352 23.48 -22.74 5.11
C VAL A 352 22.92 -24.04 5.69
N LEU A 353 21.84 -24.60 5.09
CA LEU A 353 21.28 -25.87 5.56
C LEU A 353 22.06 -27.09 5.04
N GLY A 354 22.98 -26.91 4.12
CA GLY A 354 23.80 -27.98 3.55
C GLY A 354 23.01 -29.02 2.75
N VAL A 355 21.91 -28.63 2.11
CA VAL A 355 21.13 -29.50 1.24
C VAL A 355 21.80 -29.57 -0.14
N PRO A 356 22.12 -30.75 -0.69
CA PRO A 356 22.59 -30.88 -2.06
C PRO A 356 21.53 -30.40 -3.06
N GLU A 357 21.95 -29.76 -4.14
CA GLU A 357 21.01 -29.23 -5.15
C GLU A 357 20.09 -30.32 -5.72
N ASP A 358 20.59 -31.54 -5.94
CA ASP A 358 19.80 -32.69 -6.41
C ASP A 358 18.71 -33.13 -5.40
N ASN A 359 18.85 -32.74 -4.15
CA ASN A 359 17.90 -33.02 -3.08
C ASN A 359 16.93 -31.84 -2.82
N ILE A 360 16.95 -30.81 -3.67
CA ILE A 360 16.02 -29.67 -3.59
C ILE A 360 14.94 -29.82 -4.66
N ALA A 361 13.68 -29.91 -4.24
CA ALA A 361 12.53 -29.68 -5.10
C ALA A 361 12.15 -28.21 -5.02
N PHE A 362 12.39 -27.46 -6.09
CA PHE A 362 12.11 -26.02 -6.17
C PHE A 362 10.99 -25.75 -7.17
N LEU A 363 9.97 -25.04 -6.73
CA LEU A 363 8.77 -24.70 -7.50
C LEU A 363 8.42 -23.22 -7.33
N THR A 364 8.06 -22.57 -8.43
CA THR A 364 7.50 -21.21 -8.43
C THR A 364 6.18 -21.22 -9.20
N ASN A 365 5.18 -20.50 -8.71
CA ASN A 365 3.85 -20.43 -9.31
C ASN A 365 3.30 -21.82 -9.68
N ALA A 366 3.32 -22.72 -8.69
CA ALA A 366 3.06 -24.13 -8.90
C ALA A 366 1.58 -24.47 -8.83
N THR A 367 1.14 -25.27 -9.81
CA THR A 367 -0.21 -25.85 -9.83
C THR A 367 -0.34 -26.99 -8.81
N ALA A 368 -1.59 -27.35 -8.48
CA ALA A 368 -1.92 -28.44 -7.56
C ALA A 368 -1.21 -29.76 -7.96
N GLY A 369 -1.24 -30.07 -9.25
CA GLY A 369 -0.61 -31.28 -9.77
C GLY A 369 0.91 -31.27 -9.63
N GLN A 370 1.54 -30.12 -9.83
CA GLN A 370 3.00 -29.96 -9.66
C GLN A 370 3.40 -30.10 -8.19
N MET A 371 2.70 -29.41 -7.28
CA MET A 371 2.97 -29.49 -5.85
C MET A 371 2.83 -30.93 -5.32
N LYS A 372 1.71 -31.59 -5.58
CA LYS A 372 1.46 -32.98 -5.14
C LYS A 372 2.54 -33.93 -5.63
N ARG A 373 2.87 -33.89 -6.92
CA ARG A 373 3.90 -34.74 -7.53
C ARG A 373 5.28 -34.56 -6.88
N GLN A 374 5.68 -33.32 -6.63
CA GLN A 374 6.99 -33.06 -6.02
C GLN A 374 7.04 -33.44 -4.55
N ILE A 375 5.97 -33.21 -3.79
CA ILE A 375 5.85 -33.65 -2.40
C ILE A 375 5.97 -35.19 -2.33
N GLU A 376 5.18 -35.91 -3.14
CA GLU A 376 5.22 -37.37 -3.18
C GLU A 376 6.60 -37.91 -3.60
N ARG A 377 7.23 -37.30 -4.61
CA ARG A 377 8.58 -37.67 -5.06
C ARG A 377 9.58 -37.50 -3.93
N MET A 378 9.59 -36.36 -3.25
CA MET A 378 10.56 -36.09 -2.20
C MET A 378 10.35 -36.97 -0.98
N VAL A 379 9.11 -37.21 -0.58
CA VAL A 379 8.78 -38.16 0.50
C VAL A 379 9.32 -39.57 0.20
N LYS A 380 9.19 -40.05 -1.03
CA LYS A 380 9.78 -41.34 -1.44
C LYS A 380 11.30 -41.33 -1.31
N LEU A 381 11.99 -40.25 -1.71
CA LEU A 381 13.44 -40.14 -1.60
C LEU A 381 13.91 -40.08 -0.15
N VAL A 382 13.22 -39.31 0.69
CA VAL A 382 13.50 -39.21 2.12
C VAL A 382 13.36 -40.56 2.82
N ASN A 383 12.32 -41.34 2.49
CA ASN A 383 12.09 -42.67 3.05
C ASN A 383 13.20 -43.69 2.73
N LEU A 384 14.04 -43.44 1.74
CA LEU A 384 15.20 -44.29 1.40
C LEU A 384 16.43 -44.01 2.28
N LYS A 385 16.35 -43.00 3.16
CA LYS A 385 17.48 -42.53 3.95
C LYS A 385 17.21 -42.66 5.44
N SER A 386 18.13 -43.25 6.16
CA SER A 386 18.13 -43.22 7.64
C SER A 386 18.62 -41.87 8.12
N ASN A 387 18.06 -41.40 9.24
CA ASN A 387 18.40 -40.11 9.87
C ASN A 387 18.30 -38.92 8.91
N ALA A 388 17.29 -38.95 8.04
CA ALA A 388 17.03 -37.88 7.11
C ALA A 388 16.58 -36.60 7.80
N GLN A 389 16.90 -35.47 7.18
CA GLN A 389 16.36 -34.15 7.54
C GLN A 389 15.60 -33.62 6.33
N LEU A 390 14.38 -33.18 6.56
CA LEU A 390 13.51 -32.63 5.52
C LEU A 390 13.08 -31.21 5.90
N TYR A 391 13.40 -30.26 5.04
CA TYR A 391 12.96 -28.89 5.13
C TYR A 391 11.82 -28.67 4.15
N PHE A 392 10.73 -28.10 4.63
CA PHE A 392 9.61 -27.68 3.79
C PHE A 392 9.45 -26.16 3.93
N TYR A 393 9.55 -25.44 2.84
CA TYR A 393 9.33 -24.01 2.79
C TYR A 393 8.17 -23.69 1.84
N TYR A 394 7.28 -22.83 2.27
CA TYR A 394 6.18 -22.33 1.47
C TYR A 394 5.97 -20.84 1.69
N ALA A 395 5.92 -20.05 0.61
CA ALA A 395 5.43 -18.68 0.56
C ALA A 395 4.27 -18.62 -0.44
N GLY A 396 3.13 -18.07 -0.03
CA GLY A 396 1.94 -18.03 -0.86
C GLY A 396 0.65 -17.89 -0.06
N HIS A 397 -0.49 -18.06 -0.73
CA HIS A 397 -1.79 -18.04 -0.04
C HIS A 397 -2.02 -19.29 0.81
N GLY A 398 -2.58 -19.06 1.99
CA GLY A 398 -3.22 -20.06 2.82
C GLY A 398 -4.68 -19.68 3.07
N PHE A 399 -5.54 -20.68 3.17
CA PHE A 399 -6.97 -20.43 3.41
C PHE A 399 -7.59 -21.55 4.26
N PRO A 400 -8.40 -21.24 5.26
CA PRO A 400 -9.16 -22.23 6.00
C PRO A 400 -10.45 -22.57 5.27
N GLN A 401 -10.80 -23.85 5.17
CA GLN A 401 -12.06 -24.28 4.59
C GLN A 401 -13.25 -23.81 5.44
N GLU A 402 -14.22 -23.11 4.85
CA GLU A 402 -15.32 -22.43 5.56
C GLU A 402 -16.09 -23.33 6.55
N ASN A 403 -16.38 -24.57 6.18
CA ASN A 403 -17.22 -25.46 6.99
C ASN A 403 -16.45 -26.21 8.09
N THR A 404 -15.15 -26.39 7.94
CA THR A 404 -14.33 -27.25 8.82
C THR A 404 -13.23 -26.50 9.55
N ASN A 405 -12.92 -25.28 9.11
CA ASN A 405 -11.78 -24.47 9.53
C ASN A 405 -10.41 -25.19 9.36
N VAL A 406 -10.37 -26.22 8.52
CA VAL A 406 -9.13 -26.91 8.18
C VAL A 406 -8.31 -26.01 7.26
N PRO A 407 -7.02 -25.72 7.59
CA PRO A 407 -6.17 -24.88 6.78
C PRO A 407 -5.64 -25.60 5.54
N TYR A 408 -5.59 -24.87 4.42
CA TYR A 408 -5.04 -25.32 3.13
C TYR A 408 -4.00 -24.32 2.64
N ILE A 409 -2.91 -24.79 2.06
CA ILE A 409 -2.07 -24.00 1.17
C ILE A 409 -2.62 -24.07 -0.25
N ILE A 410 -2.58 -22.93 -0.95
CA ILE A 410 -3.32 -22.73 -2.20
C ILE A 410 -2.35 -22.76 -3.39
N PRO A 411 -2.45 -23.76 -4.28
CA PRO A 411 -1.77 -23.74 -5.58
C PRO A 411 -2.31 -22.59 -6.45
N VAL A 412 -1.51 -22.10 -7.42
CA VAL A 412 -1.92 -20.95 -8.23
C VAL A 412 -3.16 -21.20 -9.11
N ASP A 413 -3.45 -22.46 -9.44
CA ASP A 413 -4.61 -22.89 -10.25
C ASP A 413 -5.84 -23.28 -9.41
N VAL A 414 -5.83 -23.07 -8.09
CA VAL A 414 -6.92 -23.47 -7.18
C VAL A 414 -7.60 -22.24 -6.58
N SER A 415 -8.92 -22.17 -6.77
CA SER A 415 -9.74 -21.11 -6.18
C SER A 415 -9.95 -21.33 -4.68
N ALA A 416 -9.81 -20.27 -3.88
CA ALA A 416 -10.17 -20.29 -2.46
C ALA A 416 -11.64 -20.63 -2.19
N ALA A 417 -12.53 -20.43 -3.17
CA ALA A 417 -13.95 -20.82 -3.08
C ALA A 417 -14.15 -22.34 -3.25
N ASN A 418 -13.18 -23.06 -3.85
CA ASN A 418 -13.27 -24.51 -4.04
C ASN A 418 -11.90 -25.17 -3.76
N LEU A 419 -11.69 -25.58 -2.53
CA LEU A 419 -10.45 -26.17 -2.03
C LEU A 419 -10.28 -27.66 -2.36
N THR A 420 -11.09 -28.25 -3.23
CA THR A 420 -11.02 -29.69 -3.57
C THR A 420 -9.62 -30.12 -4.01
N TYR A 421 -8.91 -29.25 -4.72
CA TYR A 421 -7.54 -29.48 -5.18
C TYR A 421 -6.46 -28.75 -4.37
N GLY A 422 -6.86 -27.99 -3.34
CA GLY A 422 -5.95 -27.39 -2.38
C GLY A 422 -5.14 -28.45 -1.62
N ILE A 423 -4.04 -28.04 -1.03
CA ILE A 423 -3.21 -28.94 -0.21
C ILE A 423 -3.63 -28.78 1.26
N ASN A 424 -4.32 -29.79 1.78
CA ASN A 424 -4.68 -29.82 3.21
C ASN A 424 -3.41 -29.83 4.07
N LEU A 425 -3.29 -28.84 4.96
CA LEU A 425 -2.07 -28.60 5.71
C LEU A 425 -1.78 -29.74 6.71
N TYR A 426 -2.80 -30.32 7.31
CA TYR A 426 -2.61 -31.42 8.28
C TYR A 426 -2.28 -32.73 7.59
N GLU A 427 -2.85 -33.00 6.42
CA GLU A 427 -2.44 -34.14 5.60
C GLU A 427 -1.00 -33.99 5.11
N LEU A 428 -0.61 -32.77 4.74
CA LEU A 428 0.79 -32.47 4.42
C LEU A 428 1.69 -32.76 5.61
N TYR A 429 1.38 -32.26 6.80
CA TYR A 429 2.19 -32.50 7.99
C TYR A 429 2.29 -33.98 8.35
N ARG A 430 1.19 -34.73 8.27
CA ARG A 430 1.19 -36.19 8.48
C ARG A 430 2.06 -36.90 7.45
N THR A 431 1.98 -36.50 6.19
CA THR A 431 2.76 -37.08 5.09
C THR A 431 4.26 -36.82 5.28
N LEU A 432 4.66 -35.60 5.64
CA LEU A 432 6.06 -35.27 5.90
C LEU A 432 6.59 -35.97 7.15
N ALA A 433 5.82 -35.97 8.25
CA ALA A 433 6.18 -36.62 9.50
C ALA A 433 6.23 -38.15 9.37
N GLY A 434 5.42 -38.75 8.50
CA GLY A 434 5.39 -40.18 8.21
C GLY A 434 6.69 -40.73 7.59
N THR A 435 7.60 -39.87 7.13
CA THR A 435 8.93 -40.26 6.65
C THR A 435 9.88 -40.70 7.77
N GLY A 436 9.56 -40.41 9.02
CA GLY A 436 10.47 -40.62 10.16
C GLY A 436 11.67 -39.67 10.22
N ALA A 437 11.79 -38.75 9.28
CA ALA A 437 12.83 -37.73 9.24
C ALA A 437 12.66 -36.67 10.34
N ARG A 438 13.72 -35.94 10.65
CA ARG A 438 13.62 -34.65 11.35
C ARG A 438 13.05 -33.62 10.35
N VAL A 439 11.81 -33.20 10.58
CA VAL A 439 11.09 -32.31 9.66
C VAL A 439 11.01 -30.89 10.22
N THR A 440 11.41 -29.93 9.41
CA THR A 440 11.25 -28.49 9.71
C THR A 440 10.41 -27.85 8.62
N VAL A 441 9.34 -27.18 9.02
CA VAL A 441 8.46 -26.44 8.10
C VAL A 441 8.59 -24.96 8.39
N PHE A 442 8.79 -24.17 7.31
CA PHE A 442 8.72 -22.72 7.31
C PHE A 442 7.53 -22.30 6.45
N MET A 443 6.55 -21.66 7.06
CA MET A 443 5.27 -21.35 6.45
C MET A 443 5.04 -19.84 6.43
N ASP A 444 5.33 -19.19 5.31
CA ASP A 444 5.04 -17.77 5.08
C ASP A 444 3.71 -17.60 4.35
N ALA A 445 2.64 -17.88 5.06
CA ALA A 445 1.26 -17.84 4.56
C ALA A 445 0.28 -17.38 5.64
N CYS A 446 -0.83 -16.78 5.19
CA CYS A 446 -1.94 -16.38 6.05
C CYS A 446 -3.03 -17.44 6.06
N PHE A 447 -3.57 -17.77 7.23
CA PHE A 447 -4.71 -18.69 7.33
C PHE A 447 -5.96 -18.03 7.94
N SER A 448 -6.00 -16.71 8.03
CA SER A 448 -7.15 -15.93 8.53
C SER A 448 -8.15 -15.55 7.45
N GLY A 449 -7.93 -15.97 6.20
CA GLY A 449 -8.76 -15.60 5.05
C GLY A 449 -8.37 -14.28 4.39
N GLY A 450 -7.31 -13.60 4.88
CA GLY A 450 -6.70 -12.42 4.25
C GLY A 450 -5.41 -12.77 3.52
N GLY A 451 -5.09 -12.09 2.42
CA GLY A 451 -3.80 -12.17 1.75
C GLY A 451 -2.85 -11.07 2.23
N ARG A 452 -1.58 -11.08 1.76
CA ARG A 452 -0.57 -10.07 2.13
C ARG A 452 -1.03 -8.63 1.85
N ASP A 453 -1.81 -8.38 0.79
CA ASP A 453 -2.30 -7.04 0.43
C ASP A 453 -3.82 -6.90 0.51
N ALA A 454 -4.61 -7.81 -0.02
CA ALA A 454 -6.08 -7.73 0.02
C ALA A 454 -6.79 -9.09 0.07
N GLY A 455 -6.09 -10.18 -0.15
CA GLY A 455 -6.58 -11.56 -0.07
C GLY A 455 -7.57 -11.99 -1.16
N LEU A 456 -7.52 -13.28 -1.47
CA LEU A 456 -8.42 -13.96 -2.44
C LEU A 456 -9.93 -13.82 -2.13
N LEU A 457 -10.30 -13.33 -0.94
CA LEU A 457 -11.70 -13.22 -0.47
C LEU A 457 -12.01 -11.92 0.27
N ALA A 458 -11.37 -10.79 -0.06
CA ALA A 458 -11.70 -9.47 0.51
C ALA A 458 -13.20 -9.12 0.42
N ALA A 459 -13.95 -9.80 -0.45
CA ALA A 459 -15.39 -9.57 -0.68
C ALA A 459 -16.32 -10.16 0.39
N ARG A 460 -15.85 -11.03 1.32
CA ARG A 460 -16.77 -11.75 2.23
C ARG A 460 -16.71 -11.35 3.71
N GLY A 461 -15.73 -10.56 4.14
CA GLY A 461 -15.70 -9.96 5.49
C GLY A 461 -15.73 -10.91 6.70
N VAL A 462 -15.55 -12.23 6.50
CA VAL A 462 -15.58 -13.22 7.57
C VAL A 462 -14.17 -13.61 7.97
N LYS A 463 -13.81 -13.32 9.21
CA LYS A 463 -12.55 -13.75 9.82
C LYS A 463 -12.70 -15.20 10.29
N LEU A 464 -12.00 -16.14 9.65
CA LEU A 464 -11.99 -17.55 10.03
C LEU A 464 -10.75 -17.86 10.85
N VAL A 465 -10.93 -18.64 11.94
CA VAL A 465 -9.82 -19.10 12.78
C VAL A 465 -9.52 -20.55 12.44
N PRO A 466 -8.31 -20.90 11.96
CA PRO A 466 -7.96 -22.28 11.65
C PRO A 466 -8.09 -23.20 12.85
N LYS A 467 -8.62 -24.40 12.64
CA LYS A 467 -8.63 -25.44 13.66
C LYS A 467 -7.20 -25.88 13.94
N LYS A 468 -6.78 -25.96 15.21
CA LYS A 468 -5.48 -26.53 15.59
C LYS A 468 -5.59 -28.05 15.71
N GLU A 469 -4.65 -28.78 15.10
CA GLU A 469 -4.53 -30.24 15.22
C GLU A 469 -3.16 -30.58 15.84
N SER A 470 -3.09 -31.66 16.62
CA SER A 470 -1.85 -32.11 17.22
C SER A 470 -0.91 -32.66 16.14
N LEU A 471 0.32 -32.17 16.13
CA LEU A 471 1.37 -32.65 15.22
C LEU A 471 1.87 -34.03 15.65
N THR A 472 2.31 -34.81 14.69
CA THR A 472 2.88 -36.17 14.93
C THR A 472 4.31 -36.23 14.36
N GLY A 473 5.04 -37.30 14.70
CA GLY A 473 6.42 -37.53 14.25
C GLY A 473 7.40 -36.50 14.83
N ASN A 474 8.53 -36.31 14.19
CA ASN A 474 9.61 -35.42 14.65
C ASN A 474 9.55 -34.10 13.87
N LEU A 475 8.55 -33.27 14.16
CA LEU A 475 8.13 -32.13 13.35
C LEU A 475 8.12 -30.83 14.15
N VAL A 476 8.75 -29.78 13.58
CA VAL A 476 8.69 -28.38 14.04
C VAL A 476 8.19 -27.50 12.90
N VAL A 477 7.20 -26.67 13.17
CA VAL A 477 6.58 -25.75 12.20
C VAL A 477 6.75 -24.31 12.68
N PHE A 478 7.49 -23.52 11.93
CA PHE A 478 7.57 -22.07 12.08
C PHE A 478 6.56 -21.42 11.12
N SER A 479 5.62 -20.66 11.64
CA SER A 479 4.57 -19.98 10.88
C SER A 479 4.73 -18.49 10.97
N ALA A 480 4.48 -17.78 9.88
CA ALA A 480 4.60 -16.33 9.79
C ALA A 480 3.64 -15.59 10.71
N THR A 481 2.50 -16.19 11.05
CA THR A 481 1.45 -15.56 11.86
C THR A 481 0.80 -16.53 12.83
N GLN A 482 0.23 -15.99 13.89
CA GLN A 482 -0.79 -16.68 14.67
C GLN A 482 -2.10 -16.76 13.88
N SER A 483 -3.01 -17.63 14.32
CA SER A 483 -4.18 -18.09 13.55
C SER A 483 -5.14 -17.01 13.04
N ASP A 484 -5.11 -15.80 13.57
CA ASP A 484 -6.05 -14.72 13.24
C ASP A 484 -5.38 -13.49 12.59
N GLN A 485 -4.09 -13.55 12.33
CA GLN A 485 -3.29 -12.48 11.75
C GLN A 485 -2.96 -12.72 10.29
N VAL A 486 -2.44 -11.69 9.63
CA VAL A 486 -2.04 -11.68 8.23
C VAL A 486 -0.52 -11.63 8.13
N ALA A 487 0.10 -12.46 7.30
CA ALA A 487 1.50 -12.32 6.93
C ALA A 487 1.68 -11.08 6.05
N LEU A 488 2.63 -10.24 6.38
CA LEU A 488 2.80 -8.92 5.80
C LEU A 488 4.02 -8.88 4.87
N PRO A 489 3.98 -8.08 3.78
CA PRO A 489 5.15 -7.84 2.97
C PRO A 489 6.11 -6.89 3.71
N TYR A 490 7.40 -7.09 3.54
CA TYR A 490 8.45 -6.13 3.85
C TYR A 490 8.95 -5.51 2.55
N ARG A 491 8.18 -4.54 2.04
CA ARG A 491 8.36 -3.97 0.69
C ARG A 491 9.75 -3.40 0.47
N GLU A 492 10.32 -2.74 1.47
CA GLU A 492 11.67 -2.16 1.42
C GLU A 492 12.77 -3.21 1.27
N GLN A 493 12.48 -4.46 1.63
CA GLN A 493 13.41 -5.57 1.56
C GLN A 493 13.03 -6.61 0.48
N TYR A 494 11.96 -6.39 -0.28
CA TYR A 494 11.52 -7.31 -1.35
C TYR A 494 11.26 -8.74 -0.91
N HIS A 495 10.82 -8.90 0.33
CA HIS A 495 10.52 -10.18 0.96
C HIS A 495 9.20 -10.14 1.74
N GLY A 496 8.65 -11.30 2.05
CA GLY A 496 7.74 -11.44 3.17
C GLY A 496 8.47 -11.13 4.46
N MET A 497 7.81 -10.45 5.41
CA MET A 497 8.46 -10.02 6.65
C MET A 497 9.01 -11.20 7.46
N PHE A 498 8.26 -12.28 7.56
CA PHE A 498 8.73 -13.50 8.22
C PHE A 498 9.95 -14.09 7.51
N THR A 499 9.90 -14.22 6.20
CA THR A 499 11.01 -14.79 5.41
C THR A 499 12.27 -13.93 5.51
N TYR A 500 12.13 -12.60 5.44
CA TYR A 500 13.28 -11.71 5.63
C TYR A 500 14.01 -11.97 6.95
N PHE A 501 13.30 -11.98 8.08
CA PHE A 501 13.92 -12.19 9.38
C PHE A 501 14.40 -13.63 9.61
N LEU A 502 13.76 -14.63 9.02
CA LEU A 502 14.26 -15.98 8.95
C LEU A 502 15.65 -16.03 8.28
N LEU A 503 15.75 -15.46 7.08
CA LEU A 503 17.00 -15.41 6.30
C LEU A 503 18.05 -14.55 7.00
N LYS A 504 17.64 -13.43 7.62
CA LYS A 504 18.52 -12.52 8.35
C LYS A 504 19.19 -13.19 9.53
N LYS A 505 18.43 -13.97 10.32
CA LYS A 505 19.02 -14.76 11.42
C LYS A 505 19.99 -15.80 10.91
N MET A 506 19.62 -16.52 9.84
CA MET A 506 20.52 -17.50 9.21
C MET A 506 21.79 -16.85 8.63
N GLN A 507 21.69 -15.61 8.13
CA GLN A 507 22.84 -14.85 7.64
C GLN A 507 23.78 -14.44 8.77
N GLN A 508 23.23 -13.93 9.87
CA GLN A 508 24.00 -13.45 11.02
C GLN A 508 24.63 -14.60 11.81
N ASN A 509 23.90 -15.70 11.98
CA ASN A 509 24.35 -16.88 12.72
C ASN A 509 23.89 -18.19 12.04
N PRO A 510 24.65 -18.71 11.08
CA PRO A 510 24.31 -19.96 10.37
C PRO A 510 24.15 -21.19 11.29
N ASN A 511 24.71 -21.13 12.50
CA ASN A 511 24.68 -22.21 13.49
C ASN A 511 23.71 -21.93 14.65
N CYS A 512 22.78 -21.00 14.48
CA CYS A 512 21.81 -20.71 15.53
C CYS A 512 20.96 -21.95 15.86
N SER A 513 20.57 -22.06 17.12
CA SER A 513 19.60 -23.07 17.53
C SER A 513 18.18 -22.65 17.12
N TYR A 514 17.26 -23.62 17.09
CA TYR A 514 15.85 -23.35 16.78
C TYR A 514 15.18 -22.48 17.86
N GLY A 515 15.63 -22.57 19.11
CA GLY A 515 15.23 -21.67 20.18
C GLY A 515 15.64 -20.23 19.89
N GLU A 516 16.92 -20.00 19.56
CA GLU A 516 17.44 -18.68 19.18
C GLU A 516 16.74 -18.13 17.93
N LEU A 517 16.45 -19.00 16.94
CA LEU A 517 15.72 -18.61 15.74
C LEU A 517 14.29 -18.15 16.06
N LYS A 518 13.57 -18.95 16.87
CA LYS A 518 12.21 -18.63 17.34
C LYS A 518 12.18 -17.26 18.02
N ASP A 519 13.05 -17.07 19.02
CA ASP A 519 13.05 -15.84 19.82
C ASP A 519 13.37 -14.61 18.96
N TYR A 520 14.33 -14.72 18.05
CA TYR A 520 14.70 -13.65 17.12
C TYR A 520 13.54 -13.30 16.18
N ILE A 521 12.96 -14.29 15.48
CA ILE A 521 11.87 -14.05 14.53
C ILE A 521 10.65 -13.47 15.25
N SER A 522 10.29 -14.00 16.43
CA SER A 522 9.14 -13.52 17.18
C SER A 522 9.28 -12.07 17.62
N THR A 523 10.49 -11.64 18.00
CA THR A 523 10.77 -10.25 18.40
C THR A 523 10.79 -9.31 17.21
N GLU A 524 11.63 -9.60 16.21
CA GLU A 524 11.89 -8.69 15.10
C GLU A 524 10.66 -8.51 14.20
N VAL A 525 9.94 -9.60 13.90
CA VAL A 525 8.74 -9.52 13.08
C VAL A 525 7.63 -8.72 13.79
N ALA A 526 7.42 -8.96 15.09
CA ALA A 526 6.39 -8.25 15.86
C ALA A 526 6.67 -6.74 15.89
N GLU A 527 7.92 -6.33 16.17
CA GLU A 527 8.30 -4.92 16.20
C GLU A 527 8.21 -4.26 14.81
N GLN A 528 8.79 -4.91 13.81
CA GLN A 528 8.90 -4.31 12.48
C GLN A 528 7.57 -4.26 11.74
N SER A 529 6.67 -5.23 11.97
CA SER A 529 5.33 -5.24 11.38
C SER A 529 4.49 -4.03 11.83
N LEU A 530 4.59 -3.65 13.09
CA LEU A 530 3.94 -2.43 13.61
C LEU A 530 4.57 -1.17 13.03
N ARG A 531 5.90 -1.14 12.94
CA ARG A 531 6.65 0.04 12.47
C ARG A 531 6.43 0.34 10.99
N VAL A 532 6.46 -0.69 10.13
CA VAL A 532 6.40 -0.55 8.66
C VAL A 532 4.98 -0.64 8.11
N ASN A 533 4.20 -1.58 8.63
CA ASN A 533 2.87 -1.88 8.09
C ASN A 533 1.71 -1.38 8.97
N SER A 534 1.98 -0.81 10.16
CA SER A 534 0.97 -0.40 11.14
C SER A 534 -0.02 -1.52 11.49
N LYS A 535 0.42 -2.77 11.42
CA LYS A 535 -0.37 -3.99 11.68
C LYS A 535 0.49 -4.97 12.46
N GLU A 536 -0.14 -5.76 13.35
CA GLU A 536 0.57 -6.81 14.09
C GLU A 536 0.74 -8.08 13.26
N GLN A 537 1.96 -8.61 13.28
CA GLN A 537 2.30 -9.93 12.79
C GLN A 537 3.15 -10.63 13.85
N ASN A 538 2.61 -11.66 14.48
CA ASN A 538 3.28 -12.44 15.51
C ASN A 538 3.54 -13.87 15.00
N PRO A 539 4.78 -14.22 14.65
CA PRO A 539 5.13 -15.59 14.30
C PRO A 539 4.83 -16.59 15.40
N ASP A 540 4.50 -17.82 15.02
CA ASP A 540 4.21 -18.91 15.95
C ASP A 540 5.06 -20.13 15.62
N VAL A 541 5.35 -20.94 16.64
CA VAL A 541 6.06 -22.22 16.48
C VAL A 541 5.23 -23.34 17.06
N ASN A 542 4.78 -24.24 16.20
CA ASN A 542 4.05 -25.44 16.59
C ASN A 542 4.98 -26.67 16.53
N VAL A 543 4.96 -27.46 17.59
CA VAL A 543 5.94 -28.53 17.80
C VAL A 543 5.25 -29.84 18.18
N SER A 544 5.65 -30.92 17.54
CA SER A 544 5.14 -32.26 17.86
C SER A 544 5.65 -32.75 19.24
N PRO A 545 4.91 -33.62 19.94
CA PRO A 545 5.37 -34.19 21.22
C PRO A 545 6.73 -34.87 21.13
N SER A 546 7.02 -35.57 20.04
CA SER A 546 8.32 -36.24 19.85
C SER A 546 9.46 -35.23 19.72
N ALA A 547 9.25 -34.10 18.98
CA ALA A 547 10.25 -33.06 18.88
C ALA A 547 10.48 -32.34 20.22
N ILE A 548 9.42 -32.15 21.02
CA ILE A 548 9.55 -31.62 22.41
C ILE A 548 10.43 -32.55 23.25
N SER A 549 10.17 -33.87 23.22
CA SER A 549 10.95 -34.86 23.94
C SER A 549 12.41 -34.94 23.49
N ASN A 550 12.68 -34.51 22.24
CA ASN A 550 14.01 -34.47 21.64
C ASN A 550 14.67 -33.08 21.74
N ASN A 551 14.23 -32.22 22.65
CA ASN A 551 14.78 -30.88 22.91
C ASN A 551 14.92 -30.05 21.61
N TRP A 552 13.85 -29.92 20.84
CA TRP A 552 13.84 -29.24 19.54
C TRP A 552 14.48 -27.83 19.55
N GLN A 553 14.47 -27.14 20.67
CA GLN A 553 15.07 -25.81 20.81
C GLN A 553 16.59 -25.82 20.65
N GLU A 554 17.23 -26.92 20.97
CA GLU A 554 18.68 -27.12 20.81
C GLU A 554 19.07 -27.57 19.39
N TRP A 555 18.11 -27.93 18.55
CA TRP A 555 18.42 -28.35 17.18
C TRP A 555 19.10 -27.22 16.41
N LYS A 556 20.05 -27.60 15.59
CA LYS A 556 20.75 -26.71 14.67
C LYS A 556 20.59 -27.21 13.24
N PHE A 557 20.77 -26.31 12.29
CA PHE A 557 20.59 -26.66 10.89
C PHE A 557 21.68 -27.60 10.35
N ASN A 558 22.87 -27.54 10.90
CA ASN A 558 24.06 -28.25 10.39
C ASN A 558 24.38 -29.57 11.15
N GLU A 559 23.52 -30.03 12.01
CA GLU A 559 23.70 -31.26 12.79
C GLU A 559 23.08 -32.48 12.13
#